data_be0b041af9f33ba3beb061b7e5b77537
#
_entry.id   be0b041af9f33ba3beb061b7e5b77537
#
_cell.length_a   1.000
_cell.length_b   1.000
_cell.length_c   1.000
_cell.angle_alpha   90.00
_cell.angle_beta   90.00
_cell.angle_gamma   90.00
#
_symmetry.space_group_name_H-M   'P 1'
#
loop_
_entity.id
_entity.type
_entity.pdbx_description
1 polymer ?
#
loop_
_entity_poly.entity_id
_entity_poly.type
_entity_poly.pdbx_seq_one_letter_code
_entity_poly.pdbx_strand_id
1 'polypeptide(L)'
;MMFISGDISMDVEMPGGLVGGIKRKLLAGESLFLTRYLANGAGAVGITGPFPGSIRQHELDGEIICEKHAYLAHHGDVEIESAFAQRLGMGVRGGGEGFFLQRLKGKGTVWLHGGGDFLDFDLVAGQRLIIDTGCMVMVEPTVTYEVKMQGGIAKSLFGGEGLFLVHMTGPGHVTLQTLPFSRTARRVLAAAGGGRDETGGGILGSILGE
;
A
#
# COMPACT_ATOMS: atom_id res chain seq x y z
N MET A 1 -15.86 4.75 0.63
CA MET A 1 -16.85 5.83 0.54
C MET A 1 -17.33 6.18 1.94
N MET A 2 -17.51 7.46 2.22
CA MET A 2 -18.03 7.97 3.50
C MET A 2 -19.50 8.42 3.38
N PHE A 3 -19.82 9.18 2.34
CA PHE A 3 -21.19 9.62 2.05
C PHE A 3 -21.40 9.91 0.56
N ILE A 4 -22.65 9.94 0.13
CA ILE A 4 -23.16 10.50 -1.12
C ILE A 4 -24.25 11.47 -0.78
N SER A 5 -24.30 12.62 -1.45
CA SER A 5 -25.39 13.59 -1.37
C SER A 5 -25.76 14.09 -2.76
N GLY A 6 -27.01 14.49 -2.94
CA GLY A 6 -27.52 14.98 -4.22
C GLY A 6 -27.78 13.88 -5.26
N ASP A 7 -27.75 14.25 -6.54
CA ASP A 7 -28.10 13.38 -7.65
C ASP A 7 -26.86 12.67 -8.21
N ILE A 8 -26.38 11.69 -7.45
CA ILE A 8 -25.23 10.86 -7.82
C ILE A 8 -25.64 9.39 -7.79
N SER A 9 -25.44 8.71 -8.89
CA SER A 9 -25.58 7.26 -8.99
C SER A 9 -24.23 6.56 -8.77
N MET A 10 -24.31 5.31 -8.31
CA MET A 10 -23.16 4.46 -8.07
C MET A 10 -23.27 3.21 -8.93
N ASP A 11 -22.20 2.89 -9.63
CA ASP A 11 -22.09 1.69 -10.43
C ASP A 11 -20.80 0.93 -10.08
N VAL A 12 -20.78 -0.36 -10.38
CA VAL A 12 -19.63 -1.21 -10.12
C VAL A 12 -19.02 -1.65 -11.44
N GLU A 13 -17.83 -1.21 -11.72
CA GLU A 13 -17.11 -1.56 -12.93
C GLU A 13 -16.05 -2.64 -12.68
N MET A 14 -15.87 -3.48 -13.71
CA MET A 14 -14.77 -4.44 -13.77
C MET A 14 -13.79 -3.99 -14.85
N PRO A 15 -12.78 -3.17 -14.52
CA PRO A 15 -11.85 -2.63 -15.51
C PRO A 15 -11.09 -3.75 -16.21
N GLY A 16 -11.02 -3.71 -17.54
CA GLY A 16 -10.37 -4.73 -18.37
C GLY A 16 -11.15 -6.02 -18.53
N GLY A 17 -12.44 -6.05 -18.16
CA GLY A 17 -13.32 -7.20 -18.29
C GLY A 17 -12.93 -8.37 -17.38
N LEU A 18 -13.59 -9.54 -17.58
CA LEU A 18 -13.35 -10.74 -16.75
C LEU A 18 -11.88 -11.20 -16.74
N VAL A 19 -11.21 -11.17 -17.87
CA VAL A 19 -9.81 -11.63 -17.99
C VAL A 19 -8.85 -10.68 -17.28
N GLY A 20 -9.04 -9.38 -17.39
CA GLY A 20 -8.23 -8.37 -16.70
C GLY A 20 -8.46 -8.40 -15.18
N GLY A 21 -9.70 -8.61 -14.74
CA GLY A 21 -10.05 -8.76 -13.33
C GLY A 21 -9.41 -9.99 -12.69
N ILE A 22 -9.48 -11.15 -13.37
CA ILE A 22 -8.85 -12.39 -12.87
C ILE A 22 -7.33 -12.25 -12.75
N LYS A 23 -6.67 -11.62 -13.73
CA LYS A 23 -5.22 -11.34 -13.67
C LYS A 23 -4.86 -10.48 -12.46
N ARG A 24 -5.60 -9.41 -12.18
CA ARG A 24 -5.38 -8.54 -11.01
C ARG A 24 -5.56 -9.29 -9.69
N LYS A 25 -6.62 -10.05 -9.55
CA LYS A 25 -6.88 -10.85 -8.34
C LYS A 25 -5.81 -11.90 -8.09
N LEU A 26 -5.36 -12.59 -9.14
CA LEU A 26 -4.32 -13.64 -9.02
C LEU A 26 -2.93 -13.08 -8.73
N LEU A 27 -2.58 -11.92 -9.32
CA LEU A 27 -1.24 -11.35 -9.23
C LEU A 27 -1.07 -10.41 -8.03
N ALA A 28 -2.07 -9.59 -7.74
CA ALA A 28 -1.94 -8.52 -6.76
C ALA A 28 -2.89 -8.64 -5.55
N GLY A 29 -3.80 -9.62 -5.53
CA GLY A 29 -4.82 -9.72 -4.48
C GLY A 29 -5.78 -8.53 -4.46
N GLU A 30 -5.91 -7.82 -5.59
CA GLU A 30 -6.75 -6.64 -5.71
C GLU A 30 -8.23 -6.98 -5.82
N SER A 31 -9.08 -6.00 -5.51
CA SER A 31 -10.50 -6.09 -5.84
C SER A 31 -10.69 -6.21 -7.34
N LEU A 32 -11.58 -7.12 -7.75
CA LEU A 32 -11.99 -7.25 -9.15
C LEU A 32 -12.75 -6.01 -9.63
N PHE A 33 -13.26 -5.23 -8.70
CA PHE A 33 -14.26 -4.20 -8.95
C PHE A 33 -13.75 -2.84 -8.47
N LEU A 34 -14.00 -1.82 -9.32
CA LEU A 34 -13.93 -0.42 -8.94
C LEU A 34 -15.35 0.13 -8.81
N THR A 35 -15.55 1.03 -7.88
CA THR A 35 -16.82 1.76 -7.76
C THR A 35 -16.72 3.06 -8.54
N ARG A 36 -17.64 3.24 -9.47
CA ARG A 36 -17.81 4.46 -10.27
C ARG A 36 -18.95 5.28 -9.71
N TYR A 37 -18.73 6.57 -9.54
CA TYR A 37 -19.74 7.53 -9.15
C TYR A 37 -20.04 8.44 -10.32
N LEU A 38 -21.33 8.55 -10.69
CA LEU A 38 -21.80 9.32 -11.82
C LEU A 38 -22.66 10.46 -11.29
N ALA A 39 -22.25 11.69 -11.55
CA ALA A 39 -23.05 12.87 -11.22
C ALA A 39 -24.09 13.10 -12.33
N ASN A 40 -25.37 12.94 -12.02
CA ASN A 40 -26.50 13.25 -12.90
C ASN A 40 -27.00 14.67 -12.67
N GLY A 41 -26.57 15.29 -11.57
CA GLY A 41 -26.91 16.65 -11.16
C GLY A 41 -25.97 17.16 -10.10
N ALA A 42 -26.40 18.15 -9.33
CA ALA A 42 -25.62 18.69 -8.22
C ALA A 42 -25.52 17.66 -7.09
N GLY A 43 -24.33 17.42 -6.60
CA GLY A 43 -24.10 16.46 -5.52
C GLY A 43 -22.64 16.40 -5.11
N ALA A 44 -22.35 15.56 -4.10
CA ALA A 44 -21.02 15.32 -3.62
C ALA A 44 -20.82 13.87 -3.18
N VAL A 45 -19.61 13.38 -3.33
CA VAL A 45 -19.16 12.08 -2.81
C VAL A 45 -18.04 12.34 -1.81
N GLY A 46 -18.21 11.86 -0.59
CA GLY A 46 -17.14 11.84 0.42
C GLY A 46 -16.38 10.52 0.36
N ILE A 47 -15.07 10.61 0.18
CA ILE A 47 -14.16 9.45 0.17
C ILE A 47 -13.21 9.57 1.35
N THR A 48 -12.94 8.46 2.03
CA THR A 48 -12.02 8.40 3.16
C THR A 48 -10.95 7.36 2.93
N GLY A 49 -9.79 7.55 3.55
CA GLY A 49 -8.74 6.53 3.58
C GLY A 49 -9.13 5.32 4.42
N PRO A 50 -8.51 4.16 4.17
CA PRO A 50 -8.81 2.91 4.89
C PRO A 50 -8.23 2.88 6.31
N PHE A 51 -7.29 3.76 6.66
CA PHE A 51 -6.63 3.87 7.97
C PHE A 51 -6.20 5.32 8.25
N PRO A 52 -5.81 5.67 9.49
CA PRO A 52 -5.39 7.03 9.82
C PRO A 52 -4.21 7.50 8.97
N GLY A 53 -4.34 8.70 8.37
CA GLY A 53 -3.32 9.25 7.49
C GLY A 53 -3.80 10.51 6.78
N SER A 54 -3.05 10.88 5.76
CA SER A 54 -3.29 12.05 4.92
C SER A 54 -3.76 11.65 3.53
N ILE A 55 -4.54 12.52 2.90
CA ILE A 55 -4.95 12.38 1.49
C ILE A 55 -4.31 13.54 0.72
N ARG A 56 -3.68 13.22 -0.40
CA ARG A 56 -3.06 14.18 -1.30
C ARG A 56 -3.69 14.09 -2.68
N GLN A 57 -4.05 15.24 -3.22
CA GLN A 57 -4.43 15.39 -4.61
C GLN A 57 -3.16 15.49 -5.46
N HIS A 58 -3.16 14.77 -6.58
CA HIS A 58 -2.10 14.78 -7.59
C HIS A 58 -2.71 14.98 -8.98
N GLU A 59 -2.25 16.00 -9.70
CA GLU A 59 -2.64 16.22 -11.08
C GLU A 59 -1.81 15.31 -11.99
N LEU A 60 -2.47 14.34 -12.59
CA LEU A 60 -1.86 13.40 -13.51
C LEU A 60 -1.94 13.94 -14.94
N ASP A 61 -0.78 14.05 -15.60
CA ASP A 61 -0.66 14.28 -17.04
C ASP A 61 0.49 13.40 -17.55
N GLY A 62 0.17 12.14 -17.86
CA GLY A 62 1.14 11.12 -18.21
C GLY A 62 1.03 9.86 -17.35
N GLU A 63 2.02 9.57 -16.54
CA GLU A 63 2.10 8.31 -15.79
C GLU A 63 2.74 8.49 -14.40
N ILE A 64 2.20 7.80 -13.40
CA ILE A 64 2.84 7.58 -12.11
C ILE A 64 2.75 6.11 -11.71
N ILE A 65 3.66 5.67 -10.84
CA ILE A 65 3.62 4.34 -10.22
C ILE A 65 3.36 4.54 -8.73
N CYS A 66 2.34 3.91 -8.18
CA CYS A 66 2.01 4.01 -6.77
C CYS A 66 1.88 2.62 -6.11
N GLU A 67 2.06 2.56 -4.79
CA GLU A 67 1.71 1.40 -4.00
C GLU A 67 0.19 1.20 -4.05
N LYS A 68 -0.28 -0.04 -4.16
CA LYS A 68 -1.70 -0.34 -4.41
C LYS A 68 -2.66 0.26 -3.39
N HIS A 69 -2.28 0.33 -2.10
CA HIS A 69 -3.11 0.91 -1.04
C HIS A 69 -3.02 2.43 -0.98
N ALA A 70 -2.07 3.03 -1.69
CA ALA A 70 -1.98 4.47 -1.80
C ALA A 70 -3.03 5.05 -2.77
N TYR A 71 -3.44 4.32 -3.80
CA TYR A 71 -4.52 4.76 -4.67
C TYR A 71 -5.85 4.79 -3.91
N LEU A 72 -6.52 5.93 -3.93
CA LEU A 72 -7.82 6.12 -3.28
C LEU A 72 -8.96 6.33 -4.29
N ALA A 73 -8.78 7.26 -5.22
CA ALA A 73 -9.77 7.61 -6.23
C ALA A 73 -9.12 8.40 -7.37
N HIS A 74 -9.83 8.53 -8.48
CA HIS A 74 -9.48 9.46 -9.55
C HIS A 74 -10.72 10.08 -10.18
N HIS A 75 -10.50 11.19 -10.87
CA HIS A 75 -11.45 11.84 -11.77
C HIS A 75 -10.72 12.14 -13.08
N GLY A 76 -11.39 11.95 -14.21
CA GLY A 76 -10.81 12.10 -15.54
C GLY A 76 -10.52 10.78 -16.22
N ASP A 77 -9.73 10.83 -17.27
CA ASP A 77 -9.36 9.66 -18.08
C ASP A 77 -8.06 9.04 -17.52
N VAL A 78 -8.23 8.15 -16.55
CA VAL A 78 -7.12 7.48 -15.85
C VAL A 78 -7.29 5.97 -15.91
N GLU A 79 -6.34 5.31 -16.52
CA GLU A 79 -6.23 3.85 -16.55
C GLU A 79 -5.39 3.34 -15.38
N ILE A 80 -5.79 2.20 -14.80
CA ILE A 80 -5.10 1.55 -13.70
C ILE A 80 -4.61 0.19 -14.16
N GLU A 81 -3.30 0.01 -14.14
CA GLU A 81 -2.64 -1.25 -14.50
C GLU A 81 -1.79 -1.78 -13.34
N SER A 82 -1.65 -3.10 -13.22
CA SER A 82 -0.63 -3.70 -12.35
C SER A 82 0.76 -3.46 -12.93
N ALA A 83 1.61 -2.75 -12.21
CA ALA A 83 2.97 -2.45 -12.66
C ALA A 83 3.99 -3.49 -12.18
N PHE A 84 3.87 -3.93 -10.93
CA PHE A 84 4.84 -4.85 -10.31
C PHE A 84 4.17 -5.60 -9.16
N ALA A 85 4.46 -6.88 -9.04
CA ALA A 85 3.96 -7.70 -7.94
C ALA A 85 5.08 -8.61 -7.43
N GLN A 86 5.53 -8.39 -6.20
CA GLN A 86 6.46 -9.28 -5.52
C GLN A 86 5.90 -9.68 -4.16
N ARG A 87 5.74 -10.98 -3.96
CA ARG A 87 5.40 -11.51 -2.63
C ARG A 87 6.65 -11.46 -1.76
N LEU A 88 6.63 -10.62 -0.75
CA LEU A 88 7.70 -10.46 0.21
C LEU A 88 7.37 -11.34 1.43
N GLY A 89 8.12 -12.42 1.60
CA GLY A 89 7.96 -13.26 2.78
C GLY A 89 7.98 -14.76 2.50
N MET A 90 8.55 -15.53 3.42
CA MET A 90 8.61 -16.97 3.37
C MET A 90 7.38 -17.60 3.99
N GLY A 91 6.70 -18.42 3.21
CA GLY A 91 5.79 -19.46 3.69
C GLY A 91 4.33 -19.06 3.88
N VAL A 92 3.50 -20.06 3.66
CA VAL A 92 2.02 -20.07 3.66
C VAL A 92 1.39 -19.70 5.03
N ARG A 93 2.20 -19.47 6.07
CA ARG A 93 1.74 -19.20 7.46
C ARG A 93 2.20 -17.86 8.06
N GLY A 94 3.13 -17.17 7.44
CA GLY A 94 3.49 -15.82 7.88
C GLY A 94 2.86 -14.80 6.94
N GLY A 95 1.91 -14.02 7.38
CA GLY A 95 1.20 -12.97 6.64
C GLY A 95 2.12 -11.88 6.09
N GLY A 96 3.05 -12.26 5.22
CA GLY A 96 3.89 -11.34 4.48
C GLY A 96 3.04 -10.58 3.48
N GLU A 97 2.83 -9.30 3.73
CA GLU A 97 2.26 -8.39 2.74
C GLU A 97 3.19 -8.35 1.53
N GLY A 98 2.63 -8.60 0.34
CA GLY A 98 3.37 -8.44 -0.89
C GLY A 98 3.60 -6.96 -1.18
N PHE A 99 4.68 -6.65 -1.88
CA PHE A 99 4.91 -5.33 -2.45
C PHE A 99 4.27 -5.27 -3.84
N PHE A 100 3.19 -4.52 -3.95
CA PHE A 100 2.39 -4.43 -5.16
C PHE A 100 2.29 -3.00 -5.62
N LEU A 101 2.67 -2.76 -6.86
CA LEU A 101 2.62 -1.45 -7.48
C LEU A 101 1.58 -1.43 -8.59
N GLN A 102 0.89 -0.31 -8.68
CA GLN A 102 -0.04 0.04 -9.73
C GLN A 102 0.54 1.18 -10.56
N ARG A 103 0.30 1.12 -11.85
CA ARG A 103 0.57 2.19 -12.79
C ARG A 103 -0.72 2.94 -13.05
N LEU A 104 -0.73 4.22 -12.83
CA LEU A 104 -1.81 5.11 -13.17
C LEU A 104 -1.36 5.93 -14.37
N LYS A 105 -2.12 5.87 -15.47
CA LYS A 105 -1.76 6.50 -16.73
C LYS A 105 -2.93 7.25 -17.31
N GLY A 106 -2.68 8.44 -17.86
CA GLY A 106 -3.68 9.25 -18.52
C GLY A 106 -3.65 10.69 -18.09
N LYS A 107 -4.84 11.33 -18.05
CA LYS A 107 -4.98 12.73 -17.68
C LYS A 107 -6.17 12.93 -16.76
N GLY A 108 -5.90 13.52 -15.60
CA GLY A 108 -6.94 13.74 -14.60
C GLY A 108 -6.37 14.03 -13.23
N THR A 109 -7.24 14.02 -12.25
CA THR A 109 -6.88 14.20 -10.84
C THR A 109 -6.89 12.84 -10.15
N VAL A 110 -5.85 12.53 -9.42
CA VAL A 110 -5.72 11.30 -8.61
C VAL A 110 -5.61 11.69 -7.14
N TRP A 111 -6.33 11.01 -6.27
CA TRP A 111 -6.18 11.14 -4.82
C TRP A 111 -5.41 9.94 -4.29
N LEU A 112 -4.29 10.25 -3.62
CA LEU A 112 -3.43 9.28 -2.97
C LEU A 112 -3.60 9.36 -1.46
N HIS A 113 -3.61 8.22 -0.80
CA HIS A 113 -3.67 8.10 0.65
C HIS A 113 -2.35 7.53 1.18
N GLY A 114 -1.87 8.08 2.30
CA GLY A 114 -0.70 7.59 3.00
C GLY A 114 -0.87 7.68 4.51
N GLY A 115 -0.30 6.74 5.24
CA GLY A 115 -0.31 6.74 6.71
C GLY A 115 0.61 7.82 7.27
N GLY A 116 0.10 8.56 8.25
CA GLY A 116 0.79 9.72 8.81
C GLY A 116 0.80 10.89 7.83
N ASP A 117 1.97 11.37 7.48
CA ASP A 117 2.18 12.48 6.57
C ASP A 117 3.02 12.06 5.36
N PHE A 118 3.08 12.92 4.34
CA PHE A 118 3.87 12.69 3.14
C PHE A 118 5.23 13.38 3.21
N LEU A 119 6.24 12.71 2.66
CA LEU A 119 7.59 13.24 2.50
C LEU A 119 8.03 13.06 1.05
N ASP A 120 8.48 14.15 0.42
CA ASP A 120 8.80 14.20 -0.99
C ASP A 120 10.30 14.34 -1.23
N PHE A 121 10.79 13.70 -2.28
CA PHE A 121 12.17 13.77 -2.76
C PHE A 121 12.21 13.94 -4.27
N ASP A 122 12.91 14.97 -4.72
CA ASP A 122 13.26 15.17 -6.13
C ASP A 122 14.68 14.65 -6.34
N LEU A 123 14.79 13.44 -6.86
CA LEU A 123 16.09 12.81 -7.10
C LEU A 123 16.72 13.33 -8.38
N VAL A 124 17.95 13.81 -8.31
CA VAL A 124 18.72 14.11 -9.51
C VAL A 124 19.29 12.84 -10.14
N ALA A 125 19.74 12.93 -11.41
CA ALA A 125 20.27 11.77 -12.13
C ALA A 125 21.42 11.09 -11.36
N GLY A 126 21.28 9.78 -11.15
CA GLY A 126 22.23 8.96 -10.39
C GLY A 126 22.14 9.08 -8.87
N GLN A 127 21.32 9.98 -8.34
CA GLN A 127 21.08 10.07 -6.91
C GLN A 127 20.35 8.81 -6.42
N ARG A 128 20.83 8.25 -5.32
CA ARG A 128 20.26 7.04 -4.72
C ARG A 128 19.46 7.37 -3.46
N LEU A 129 18.32 6.68 -3.33
CA LEU A 129 17.48 6.68 -2.14
C LEU A 129 17.17 5.23 -1.77
N ILE A 130 17.33 4.87 -0.50
CA ILE A 130 16.97 3.53 0.01
C ILE A 130 15.85 3.71 1.02
N ILE A 131 14.75 3.01 0.80
CA ILE A 131 13.55 3.12 1.65
C ILE A 131 13.05 1.74 2.07
N ASP A 132 12.28 1.70 3.16
CA ASP A 132 11.44 0.55 3.51
C ASP A 132 10.30 0.42 2.48
N THR A 133 10.00 -0.79 2.01
CA THR A 133 8.93 -1.04 1.03
C THR A 133 7.59 -0.46 1.50
N GLY A 134 7.27 -0.55 2.78
CA GLY A 134 6.04 -0.03 3.35
C GLY A 134 5.94 1.50 3.35
N CYS A 135 7.05 2.21 3.19
CA CYS A 135 7.03 3.68 3.16
C CYS A 135 6.75 4.25 1.76
N MET A 136 6.78 3.46 0.70
CA MET A 136 6.53 3.94 -0.65
C MET A 136 5.06 4.32 -0.84
N VAL A 137 4.79 5.49 -1.41
CA VAL A 137 3.47 5.94 -1.85
C VAL A 137 3.43 6.02 -3.37
N MET A 138 4.30 6.84 -3.94
CA MET A 138 4.32 7.13 -5.37
C MET A 138 5.76 7.36 -5.85
N VAL A 139 5.98 7.04 -7.11
CA VAL A 139 7.24 7.32 -7.81
C VAL A 139 6.96 7.64 -9.28
N GLU A 140 7.70 8.59 -9.84
CA GLU A 140 7.67 8.85 -11.28
C GLU A 140 8.32 7.71 -12.07
N PRO A 141 7.86 7.42 -13.31
CA PRO A 141 8.41 6.33 -14.14
C PRO A 141 9.88 6.48 -14.49
N THR A 142 10.42 7.68 -14.40
CA THR A 142 11.84 8.00 -14.66
C THR A 142 12.77 7.48 -13.56
N VAL A 143 12.25 7.23 -12.36
CA VAL A 143 13.00 6.64 -11.25
C VAL A 143 13.10 5.14 -11.46
N THR A 144 14.32 4.62 -11.50
CA THR A 144 14.53 3.17 -11.48
C THR A 144 14.50 2.65 -10.05
N TYR A 145 13.90 1.47 -9.83
CA TYR A 145 13.83 0.88 -8.50
C TYR A 145 14.07 -0.62 -8.53
N GLU A 146 14.65 -1.12 -7.46
CA GLU A 146 14.92 -2.53 -7.22
C GLU A 146 14.61 -2.91 -5.77
N VAL A 147 13.86 -3.99 -5.56
CA VAL A 147 13.56 -4.49 -4.22
C VAL A 147 14.62 -5.49 -3.79
N LYS A 148 15.27 -5.23 -2.65
CA LYS A 148 16.32 -6.10 -2.09
C LYS A 148 15.95 -6.57 -0.70
N MET A 149 16.21 -7.84 -0.44
CA MET A 149 16.16 -8.37 0.91
C MET A 149 17.45 -7.99 1.65
N GLN A 150 17.34 -7.31 2.79
CA GLN A 150 18.48 -6.96 3.61
C GLN A 150 18.61 -7.91 4.80
N GLY A 151 19.74 -8.62 4.86
CA GLY A 151 20.05 -9.57 5.92
C GLY A 151 19.72 -11.02 5.55
N GLY A 152 20.45 -11.97 6.17
CA GLY A 152 20.19 -13.40 5.99
C GLY A 152 18.90 -13.84 6.68
N ILE A 153 18.38 -14.99 6.29
CA ILE A 153 17.13 -15.61 6.78
C ILE A 153 17.02 -15.63 8.31
N ALA A 154 18.15 -15.77 9.01
CA ALA A 154 18.21 -15.79 10.48
C ALA A 154 17.83 -14.43 11.12
N LYS A 155 18.21 -13.31 10.52
CA LYS A 155 17.82 -11.96 11.03
C LYS A 155 16.35 -11.66 10.77
N SER A 156 15.74 -12.26 9.76
CA SER A 156 14.32 -12.18 9.46
C SER A 156 13.44 -12.80 10.52
N LEU A 157 13.89 -13.89 11.13
CA LEU A 157 13.15 -14.60 12.15
C LEU A 157 13.16 -13.91 13.52
N PHE A 158 14.19 -13.11 13.81
CA PHE A 158 14.38 -12.49 15.13
C PHE A 158 14.16 -10.96 15.14
N GLY A 159 14.12 -10.31 13.97
CA GLY A 159 14.08 -8.84 13.87
C GLY A 159 12.71 -8.21 13.69
N GLY A 160 11.66 -8.96 13.33
CA GLY A 160 10.26 -8.47 13.23
C GLY A 160 10.00 -7.30 12.27
N GLU A 161 11.02 -6.64 11.75
CA GLU A 161 10.94 -5.47 10.88
C GLU A 161 11.29 -5.84 9.45
N GLY A 162 10.48 -5.37 8.52
CA GLY A 162 10.53 -5.67 7.09
C GLY A 162 11.94 -5.60 6.51
N LEU A 163 12.42 -6.76 6.10
CA LEU A 163 13.73 -6.98 5.53
C LEU A 163 13.85 -6.57 4.09
N PHE A 164 12.81 -5.98 3.53
CA PHE A 164 12.78 -5.60 2.15
C PHE A 164 12.90 -4.09 2.01
N LEU A 165 13.98 -3.69 1.33
CA LEU A 165 14.24 -2.31 0.99
C LEU A 165 14.07 -2.08 -0.51
N VAL A 166 13.57 -0.90 -0.88
CA VAL A 166 13.57 -0.44 -2.25
C VAL A 166 14.76 0.46 -2.44
N HIS A 167 15.65 0.07 -3.35
CA HIS A 167 16.76 0.90 -3.81
C HIS A 167 16.28 1.67 -5.04
N MET A 168 16.20 2.96 -4.93
CA MET A 168 15.76 3.87 -5.98
C MET A 168 16.94 4.65 -6.55
N THR A 169 16.89 4.98 -7.83
CA THR A 169 17.87 5.84 -8.49
C THR A 169 17.15 6.80 -9.42
N GLY A 170 17.37 8.09 -9.22
CA GLY A 170 16.83 9.18 -10.04
C GLY A 170 17.41 9.24 -11.46
N PRO A 171 16.86 10.06 -12.31
CA PRO A 171 16.08 11.24 -11.95
C PRO A 171 14.60 10.97 -11.73
N GLY A 172 13.93 11.83 -10.92
CA GLY A 172 12.47 11.87 -10.80
C GLY A 172 11.98 12.06 -9.37
N HIS A 173 10.66 12.21 -9.25
CA HIS A 173 9.99 12.47 -7.98
C HIS A 173 9.60 11.19 -7.26
N VAL A 174 9.74 11.21 -5.94
CA VAL A 174 9.37 10.10 -5.02
C VAL A 174 8.58 10.68 -3.85
N THR A 175 7.41 10.11 -3.58
CA THR A 175 6.61 10.42 -2.40
C THR A 175 6.57 9.23 -1.45
N LEU A 176 6.84 9.48 -0.17
CA LEU A 176 6.83 8.50 0.90
C LEU A 176 5.74 8.81 1.92
N GLN A 177 5.31 7.80 2.69
CA GLN A 177 4.49 7.95 3.89
C GLN A 177 5.33 7.74 5.15
N THR A 178 5.02 8.51 6.20
CA THR A 178 5.80 8.48 7.44
C THR A 178 5.38 7.37 8.40
N LEU A 179 4.14 6.88 8.28
CA LEU A 179 3.57 5.87 9.18
C LEU A 179 2.85 4.74 8.40
N PRO A 180 3.56 3.78 7.82
CA PRO A 180 2.94 2.64 7.17
C PRO A 180 1.98 1.89 8.10
N PHE A 181 0.79 1.54 7.60
CA PHE A 181 -0.24 0.85 8.40
C PHE A 181 0.27 -0.45 9.03
N SER A 182 1.08 -1.22 8.32
CA SER A 182 1.69 -2.46 8.82
C SER A 182 2.51 -2.27 10.10
N ARG A 183 3.19 -1.12 10.26
CA ARG A 183 3.92 -0.78 11.50
C ARG A 183 2.96 -0.50 12.65
N THR A 184 1.89 0.25 12.40
CA THR A 184 0.86 0.54 13.40
C THR A 184 0.16 -0.74 13.83
N ALA A 185 -0.29 -1.56 12.88
CA ALA A 185 -0.96 -2.83 13.14
C ALA A 185 -0.09 -3.77 13.99
N ARG A 186 1.19 -3.91 13.68
CA ARG A 186 2.13 -4.71 14.49
C ARG A 186 2.27 -4.20 15.91
N ARG A 187 2.35 -2.89 16.13
CA ARG A 187 2.42 -2.30 17.46
C ARG A 187 1.15 -2.55 18.27
N VAL A 188 -0.02 -2.41 17.66
CA VAL A 188 -1.32 -2.70 18.30
C VAL A 188 -1.40 -4.18 18.68
N LEU A 189 -1.04 -5.10 17.78
CA LEU A 189 -1.04 -6.53 18.04
C LEU A 189 -0.04 -6.92 19.14
N ALA A 190 1.16 -6.34 19.15
CA ALA A 190 2.13 -6.57 20.21
C ALA A 190 1.63 -6.07 21.57
N ALA A 191 1.00 -4.91 21.61
CA ALA A 191 0.41 -4.38 22.85
C ALA A 191 -0.79 -5.23 23.34
N ALA A 192 -1.62 -5.72 22.43
CA ALA A 192 -2.75 -6.59 22.76
C ALA A 192 -2.32 -8.01 23.20
N GLY A 193 -1.22 -8.54 22.66
CA GLY A 193 -0.67 -9.85 23.01
C GLY A 193 0.17 -9.87 24.30
N GLY A 194 0.72 -8.72 24.70
CA GLY A 194 1.55 -8.59 25.91
C GLY A 194 0.76 -8.61 27.23
N GLY A 195 -0.57 -8.66 27.18
CA GLY A 195 -1.42 -8.72 28.38
C GLY A 195 -1.72 -10.12 28.91
N ARG A 196 -1.01 -11.16 28.49
CA ARG A 196 -1.33 -12.55 28.83
C ARG A 196 -0.43 -13.24 29.86
N ASP A 197 0.51 -12.56 30.48
CA ASP A 197 1.49 -13.21 31.38
C ASP A 197 1.58 -12.61 32.80
N GLU A 198 0.46 -12.20 33.44
CA GLU A 198 0.48 -11.97 34.89
C GLU A 198 -0.42 -12.91 35.72
N THR A 199 -1.09 -13.89 35.10
CA THR A 199 -1.92 -14.88 35.86
C THR A 199 -1.89 -16.31 35.30
N GLY A 200 -0.79 -16.74 34.72
CA GLY A 200 -0.62 -18.10 34.25
C GLY A 200 0.64 -18.72 34.81
N GLY A 201 0.61 -19.17 36.08
CA GLY A 201 1.63 -20.00 36.67
C GLY A 201 1.96 -21.18 35.75
N GLY A 202 3.23 -21.28 35.41
CA GLY A 202 3.76 -22.18 34.39
C GLY A 202 3.36 -23.64 34.59
N ILE A 203 2.76 -24.19 33.56
CA ILE A 203 2.56 -25.65 33.38
C ILE A 203 3.91 -26.43 33.37
N LEU A 204 5.03 -25.74 33.19
CA LEU A 204 6.38 -26.31 33.22
C LEU A 204 6.95 -26.51 34.66
N GLY A 205 6.38 -25.89 35.68
CA GLY A 205 6.79 -26.08 37.08
C GLY A 205 6.22 -27.35 37.70
N SER A 206 5.21 -27.97 37.13
CA SER A 206 4.55 -29.16 37.68
C SER A 206 5.07 -30.50 37.14
N ILE A 207 5.99 -30.48 36.18
CA ILE A 207 6.54 -31.71 35.56
C ILE A 207 7.93 -32.09 36.07
N LEU A 208 8.59 -31.20 36.84
CA LEU A 208 9.95 -31.41 37.33
C LEU A 208 10.05 -31.48 38.87
N GLY A 209 8.94 -31.76 39.53
CA GLY A 209 8.92 -31.93 41.00
C GLY A 209 8.36 -33.28 41.41
N GLU A 210 9.08 -34.36 41.15
CA GLU A 210 9.22 -35.58 41.95
C GLU A 210 10.42 -36.37 41.43
#